data_5a298aae112e53ea74e7a39284401386
#
_entry.id   5a298aae112e53ea74e7a39284401386
#
_cell.length_a   1.000
_cell.length_b   1.000
_cell.length_c   1.000
_cell.angle_alpha   90.00
_cell.angle_beta   90.00
_cell.angle_gamma   90.00
#
_symmetry.space_group_name_H-M   'P 1'
#
loop_
_entity.id
_entity.type
_entity.pdbx_description
1 polymer ?
#
loop_
_entity_poly.entity_id
_entity_poly.type
_entity_poly.pdbx_seq_one_letter_code
_entity_poly.pdbx_strand_id
1 'polypeptide(L)'
;VVVSNSTSVAKGKGKSNRGKRRDSFASEIALRPTIGYNSDTGGKEDHMKDHTALKKSLVDRIEKNRDEIIGIGEAIYRTPETGFKEFKTAGFVKEKLQAWGISYTSLEDYPGIKVTLDTGKEGPGVAVVAELDAIICREHPDCDKETGAVHACGHNAQMAAMMGALKGIVDSGILEHLAGKLHFIAVPAEEYIEIAYRMGLRENGTIKYLGGKPELLRKGFFDDVDLCVSIHSTGGLEKKIIIGKSLNGCVVKNIKYIGKPVHAGTSPHKGINALYAANLGLMAINAIRETFREEEYIRVHPIITKGGDIVNVIPGDVRLETFVRGKTLTDMLTAGIRVDRALAGAAAAMGAKVEIEDLPGYLPVSYDERLRAIAGEVGRALVREGELAEDVHDTGSTDWGDISSLMPVLETSIGGITGTAHGADYKIADPDIAYVLGAKYLASMAVELLLNDGEKAKAALKEFTPLFKSKQEYFDTVDKLFRKRSLPQSDYCDEVMEDLIRDLC
;
A
#
# COMPACT_ATOMS: atom_id res chain seq x y z
N VAL A 1 -38.78 20.37 18.01
CA VAL A 1 -39.81 19.73 18.81
C VAL A 1 -39.17 18.50 19.45
N VAL A 2 -38.89 18.61 20.74
CA VAL A 2 -38.37 17.55 21.61
C VAL A 2 -39.57 16.74 22.09
N VAL A 3 -39.51 15.44 22.06
CA VAL A 3 -40.28 14.58 22.98
C VAL A 3 -39.42 13.42 23.44
N SER A 4 -39.05 13.49 24.71
CA SER A 4 -38.57 12.40 25.56
C SER A 4 -39.75 11.54 26.00
N ASN A 5 -39.57 10.21 26.14
CA ASN A 5 -40.31 9.46 27.17
C ASN A 5 -39.53 8.19 27.60
N SER A 6 -39.26 8.19 28.87
CA SER A 6 -38.79 7.09 29.71
C SER A 6 -39.98 6.32 30.31
N THR A 7 -39.85 5.00 30.51
CA THR A 7 -40.43 4.17 31.59
C THR A 7 -39.87 2.76 31.46
N SER A 8 -39.08 2.26 32.37
CA SER A 8 -39.22 1.69 33.73
C SER A 8 -39.81 0.25 33.76
N VAL A 9 -38.90 -0.67 34.10
CA VAL A 9 -38.92 -1.75 35.11
C VAL A 9 -40.11 -2.71 35.20
N ALA A 10 -39.82 -4.01 35.11
CA ALA A 10 -40.40 -5.00 36.01
C ALA A 10 -39.48 -6.23 36.19
N LYS A 11 -39.22 -6.54 37.46
CA LYS A 11 -38.53 -7.72 37.98
C LYS A 11 -39.48 -8.94 37.99
N GLY A 12 -38.98 -10.13 37.68
CA GLY A 12 -39.66 -11.39 37.96
C GLY A 12 -38.66 -12.44 38.47
N LYS A 13 -38.76 -12.76 39.73
CA LYS A 13 -38.07 -13.87 40.42
C LYS A 13 -38.80 -15.18 40.20
N GLY A 14 -38.07 -16.29 40.04
CA GLY A 14 -38.62 -17.63 40.08
C GLY A 14 -37.55 -18.69 40.34
N LYS A 15 -37.67 -19.38 41.45
CA LYS A 15 -36.74 -20.30 42.11
C LYS A 15 -36.72 -21.72 41.51
N SER A 16 -35.53 -22.35 41.55
CA SER A 16 -35.16 -23.65 42.12
C SER A 16 -35.78 -24.95 41.53
N ASN A 17 -34.96 -25.92 41.11
CA ASN A 17 -34.76 -27.11 41.93
C ASN A 17 -33.64 -28.04 41.41
N ARG A 18 -33.09 -28.77 42.38
CA ARG A 18 -31.96 -29.71 42.40
C ARG A 18 -32.19 -31.00 41.60
N GLY A 19 -31.09 -31.62 41.19
CA GLY A 19 -31.04 -33.04 40.85
C GLY A 19 -29.62 -33.53 40.56
N LYS A 20 -28.98 -34.13 41.56
CA LYS A 20 -27.72 -34.86 41.51
C LYS A 20 -27.90 -36.16 40.70
N ARG A 21 -26.87 -36.58 39.93
CA ARG A 21 -26.35 -37.95 39.91
C ARG A 21 -24.90 -37.95 39.45
N ARG A 22 -24.06 -38.54 40.27
CA ARG A 22 -22.73 -39.06 39.97
C ARG A 22 -22.93 -40.44 39.30
N ASP A 23 -22.10 -40.77 38.34
CA ASP A 23 -21.57 -42.11 38.21
C ASP A 23 -20.18 -42.06 37.51
N SER A 24 -19.26 -42.70 38.17
CA SER A 24 -17.87 -42.94 37.86
C SER A 24 -17.71 -44.06 36.80
N PHE A 25 -16.77 -43.86 35.84
CA PHE A 25 -16.13 -44.98 35.19
C PHE A 25 -14.60 -44.69 35.09
N ALA A 26 -13.85 -45.39 35.94
CA ALA A 26 -12.43 -45.55 35.79
C ALA A 26 -12.20 -46.74 34.84
N SER A 27 -11.35 -46.57 33.86
CA SER A 27 -10.70 -47.72 33.17
C SER A 27 -9.22 -47.46 33.05
N GLU A 28 -8.48 -48.34 33.68
CA GLU A 28 -7.04 -48.56 33.62
C GLU A 28 -6.55 -48.67 32.17
N ILE A 29 -5.53 -47.90 31.80
CA ILE A 29 -4.69 -48.22 30.64
C ILE A 29 -3.25 -48.40 31.09
N ALA A 30 -2.76 -49.59 30.82
CA ALA A 30 -1.46 -50.12 31.17
C ALA A 30 -0.29 -49.33 30.57
N LEU A 31 0.72 -49.10 31.41
CA LEU A 31 2.04 -48.59 31.05
C LEU A 31 2.76 -49.59 30.13
N ARG A 32 3.17 -49.11 28.93
CA ARG A 32 4.19 -49.73 28.10
C ARG A 32 5.51 -48.96 28.25
N PRO A 33 6.70 -49.61 28.18
CA PRO A 33 7.96 -49.00 28.51
C PRO A 33 8.41 -47.99 27.47
N THR A 34 8.87 -46.84 27.93
CA THR A 34 9.49 -45.75 27.18
C THR A 34 10.82 -46.22 26.57
N ILE A 35 10.88 -46.22 25.25
CA ILE A 35 12.12 -46.24 24.48
C ILE A 35 12.76 -44.87 24.67
N GLY A 36 13.97 -44.88 25.29
CA GLY A 36 14.74 -43.67 25.50
C GLY A 36 15.14 -43.02 24.17
N TYR A 37 14.58 -41.87 23.87
CA TYR A 37 15.13 -40.93 22.89
C TYR A 37 16.21 -40.12 23.59
N ASN A 38 17.46 -40.37 23.21
CA ASN A 38 18.55 -39.44 23.49
C ASN A 38 18.23 -38.12 22.73
N SER A 39 17.72 -37.13 23.43
CA SER A 39 17.55 -35.79 22.88
C SER A 39 18.92 -35.09 22.93
N ASP A 40 19.52 -34.95 21.79
CA ASP A 40 20.63 -34.01 21.57
C ASP A 40 20.06 -32.57 21.62
N THR A 41 19.74 -32.12 22.84
CA THR A 41 19.15 -30.78 23.09
C THR A 41 20.20 -29.70 23.28
N GLY A 42 21.48 -30.07 23.50
CA GLY A 42 22.56 -29.12 23.75
C GLY A 42 22.88 -28.22 22.56
N GLY A 43 22.90 -28.76 21.34
CA GLY A 43 23.21 -27.98 20.13
C GLY A 43 22.13 -26.95 19.75
N LYS A 44 20.86 -27.29 19.95
CA LYS A 44 19.73 -26.33 19.63
C LYS A 44 19.63 -25.20 20.65
N GLU A 45 19.92 -25.43 21.92
CA GLU A 45 19.90 -24.39 22.95
C GLU A 45 21.06 -23.40 22.78
N ASP A 46 22.23 -23.84 22.37
CA ASP A 46 23.39 -22.98 22.14
C ASP A 46 23.21 -22.13 20.86
N HIS A 47 22.71 -22.70 19.78
CA HIS A 47 22.34 -21.91 18.57
C HIS A 47 21.26 -20.86 18.86
N MET A 48 20.24 -21.18 19.66
CA MET A 48 19.15 -20.25 19.99
C MET A 48 19.65 -19.11 20.89
N LYS A 49 20.60 -19.35 21.79
CA LYS A 49 21.24 -18.30 22.63
C LYS A 49 22.12 -17.38 21.79
N ASP A 50 22.82 -17.91 20.80
CA ASP A 50 23.67 -17.14 19.89
C ASP A 50 22.82 -16.16 19.03
N HIS A 51 21.73 -16.62 18.45
CA HIS A 51 20.82 -15.77 17.66
C HIS A 51 20.16 -14.66 18.49
N THR A 52 19.83 -14.91 19.74
CA THR A 52 19.27 -13.87 20.64
C THR A 52 20.30 -12.78 20.91
N ALA A 53 21.57 -13.14 21.12
CA ALA A 53 22.66 -12.20 21.32
C ALA A 53 22.93 -11.36 20.05
N LEU A 54 22.92 -11.99 18.87
CA LEU A 54 23.09 -11.31 17.58
C LEU A 54 21.97 -10.28 17.32
N LYS A 55 20.70 -10.66 17.51
CA LYS A 55 19.56 -9.75 17.35
C LYS A 55 19.61 -8.58 18.33
N LYS A 56 20.00 -8.85 19.58
CA LYS A 56 20.19 -7.79 20.56
C LYS A 56 21.30 -6.84 20.13
N SER A 57 22.44 -7.35 19.68
CA SER A 57 23.56 -6.54 19.18
C SER A 57 23.15 -5.66 18.00
N LEU A 58 22.31 -6.17 17.07
CA LEU A 58 21.74 -5.40 15.97
C LEU A 58 20.87 -4.23 16.48
N VAL A 59 19.93 -4.50 17.38
CA VAL A 59 19.03 -3.49 17.94
C VAL A 59 19.83 -2.43 18.72
N ASP A 60 20.82 -2.84 19.50
CA ASP A 60 21.71 -1.94 20.24
C ASP A 60 22.58 -1.08 19.28
N ARG A 61 22.95 -1.61 18.12
CA ARG A 61 23.67 -0.88 17.08
C ARG A 61 22.80 0.19 16.43
N ILE A 62 21.56 -0.14 16.09
CA ILE A 62 20.59 0.82 15.54
C ILE A 62 20.33 1.93 16.56
N GLU A 63 20.19 1.60 17.84
CA GLU A 63 20.04 2.60 18.91
C GLU A 63 21.24 3.55 18.97
N LYS A 64 22.47 3.05 18.81
CA LYS A 64 23.68 3.92 18.75
C LYS A 64 23.68 4.87 17.54
N ASN A 65 23.04 4.47 16.45
CA ASN A 65 22.90 5.29 15.24
C ASN A 65 21.67 6.22 15.28
N ARG A 66 20.96 6.28 16.42
CA ARG A 66 19.69 6.99 16.62
C ARG A 66 19.70 8.41 16.04
N ASP A 67 20.65 9.23 16.43
CA ASP A 67 20.68 10.64 16.04
C ASP A 67 20.93 10.80 14.52
N GLU A 68 21.72 9.91 13.92
CA GLU A 68 21.92 9.88 12.47
C GLU A 68 20.64 9.47 11.74
N ILE A 69 19.89 8.47 12.23
CA ILE A 69 18.63 8.02 11.66
C ILE A 69 17.58 9.14 11.71
N ILE A 70 17.45 9.80 12.86
CA ILE A 70 16.55 10.96 13.01
C ILE A 70 16.97 12.08 12.05
N GLY A 71 18.27 12.37 11.97
CA GLY A 71 18.80 13.39 11.07
C GLY A 71 18.52 13.11 9.59
N ILE A 72 18.49 11.85 9.16
CA ILE A 72 18.11 11.46 7.81
C ILE A 72 16.62 11.75 7.56
N GLY A 73 15.73 11.32 8.46
CA GLY A 73 14.30 11.56 8.35
C GLY A 73 13.93 13.04 8.29
N GLU A 74 14.56 13.83 9.13
CA GLU A 74 14.38 15.28 9.19
C GLU A 74 14.94 16.01 7.95
N ALA A 75 16.06 15.53 7.39
CA ALA A 75 16.63 16.10 6.17
C ALA A 75 15.71 15.87 4.96
N ILE A 76 15.18 14.64 4.82
CA ILE A 76 14.24 14.29 3.77
C ILE A 76 12.93 15.07 3.95
N TYR A 77 12.40 15.16 5.18
CA TYR A 77 11.18 15.92 5.49
C TYR A 77 11.23 17.35 4.98
N ARG A 78 12.41 18.01 5.09
CA ARG A 78 12.61 19.40 4.65
C ARG A 78 12.82 19.57 3.16
N THR A 79 12.87 18.49 2.38
CA THR A 79 13.13 18.54 0.95
C THR A 79 12.06 17.71 0.20
N PRO A 80 10.76 18.02 0.38
CA PRO A 80 9.69 17.23 -0.22
C PRO A 80 9.65 17.42 -1.73
N GLU A 81 9.59 16.32 -2.46
CA GLU A 81 9.49 16.28 -3.92
C GLU A 81 8.41 15.27 -4.32
N THR A 82 7.59 15.61 -5.34
CA THR A 82 6.55 14.71 -5.83
C THR A 82 7.09 13.66 -6.79
N GLY A 83 6.30 12.63 -7.05
CA GLY A 83 6.70 11.44 -7.78
C GLY A 83 7.37 11.67 -9.14
N PHE A 84 8.43 10.92 -9.43
CA PHE A 84 9.36 11.03 -10.55
C PHE A 84 10.14 12.36 -10.60
N LYS A 85 10.15 13.13 -9.51
CA LYS A 85 10.90 14.40 -9.37
C LYS A 85 11.82 14.40 -8.14
N GLU A 86 11.94 13.30 -7.43
CA GLU A 86 12.63 13.15 -6.13
C GLU A 86 14.18 13.14 -6.28
N PHE A 87 14.70 14.00 -7.15
CA PHE A 87 16.13 14.00 -7.49
C PHE A 87 17.01 14.48 -6.32
N LYS A 88 16.57 15.46 -5.52
CA LYS A 88 17.30 15.93 -4.35
C LYS A 88 17.29 14.91 -3.25
N THR A 89 16.12 14.29 -3.01
CA THR A 89 15.95 13.21 -2.04
C THR A 89 16.84 12.01 -2.39
N ALA A 90 16.79 11.56 -3.64
CA ALA A 90 17.66 10.50 -4.14
C ALA A 90 19.15 10.87 -4.10
N GLY A 91 19.50 12.14 -4.41
CA GLY A 91 20.83 12.67 -4.28
C GLY A 91 21.36 12.58 -2.85
N PHE A 92 20.57 13.01 -1.87
CA PHE A 92 20.89 12.90 -0.44
C PHE A 92 21.12 11.45 -0.01
N VAL A 93 20.26 10.52 -0.43
CA VAL A 93 20.42 9.08 -0.14
C VAL A 93 21.72 8.54 -0.73
N LYS A 94 22.06 8.88 -1.99
CA LYS A 94 23.30 8.49 -2.65
C LYS A 94 24.54 9.04 -1.92
N GLU A 95 24.51 10.28 -1.47
CA GLU A 95 25.58 10.90 -0.66
C GLU A 95 25.81 10.15 0.65
N LYS A 96 24.73 9.76 1.34
CA LYS A 96 24.83 8.96 2.56
C LYS A 96 25.43 7.57 2.30
N LEU A 97 24.97 6.87 1.26
CA LEU A 97 25.50 5.56 0.88
C LEU A 97 27.00 5.64 0.54
N GLN A 98 27.42 6.68 -0.20
CA GLN A 98 28.84 6.92 -0.52
C GLN A 98 29.66 7.20 0.74
N ALA A 99 29.16 8.03 1.65
CA ALA A 99 29.82 8.32 2.93
C ALA A 99 30.00 7.08 3.81
N TRP A 100 29.07 6.11 3.71
CA TRP A 100 29.17 4.82 4.40
C TRP A 100 29.99 3.77 3.65
N GLY A 101 30.48 4.08 2.43
CA GLY A 101 31.20 3.13 1.57
C GLY A 101 30.33 2.00 1.01
N ILE A 102 29.02 2.22 0.91
CA ILE A 102 28.04 1.23 0.42
C ILE A 102 27.80 1.45 -1.06
N SER A 103 28.02 0.42 -1.87
CA SER A 103 27.73 0.43 -3.30
C SER A 103 26.24 0.33 -3.59
N TYR A 104 25.79 1.00 -4.64
CA TYR A 104 24.39 0.98 -5.06
C TYR A 104 24.27 1.02 -6.60
N THR A 105 23.11 0.60 -7.09
CA THR A 105 22.64 0.82 -8.46
C THR A 105 21.58 1.90 -8.46
N SER A 106 21.54 2.77 -9.46
CA SER A 106 20.50 3.80 -9.62
C SER A 106 20.11 3.95 -11.08
N LEU A 107 18.91 4.48 -11.32
CA LEU A 107 18.45 4.88 -12.63
C LEU A 107 18.97 6.29 -12.97
N GLU A 108 19.09 6.59 -14.26
CA GLU A 108 19.52 7.90 -14.78
C GLU A 108 18.29 8.79 -15.11
N ASP A 109 17.24 8.19 -15.67
CA ASP A 109 16.09 8.91 -16.22
C ASP A 109 15.17 9.48 -15.13
N TYR A 110 15.08 8.80 -13.97
CA TYR A 110 14.26 9.19 -12.82
C TYR A 110 14.79 8.54 -11.52
N PRO A 111 14.38 9.05 -10.34
CA PRO A 111 14.85 8.49 -9.07
C PRO A 111 14.50 7.01 -8.90
N GLY A 112 15.42 6.26 -8.33
CA GLY A 112 15.32 4.85 -8.00
C GLY A 112 16.70 4.33 -7.60
N ILE A 113 16.83 3.72 -6.43
CA ILE A 113 18.10 3.28 -5.87
C ILE A 113 17.95 1.86 -5.35
N LYS A 114 18.93 0.99 -5.63
CA LYS A 114 19.01 -0.35 -5.08
C LYS A 114 20.38 -0.60 -4.48
N VAL A 115 20.42 -1.00 -3.22
CA VAL A 115 21.59 -1.58 -2.56
C VAL A 115 21.40 -3.08 -2.49
N THR A 116 22.45 -3.86 -2.70
CA THR A 116 22.46 -5.31 -2.51
C THR A 116 23.61 -5.70 -1.60
N LEU A 117 23.28 -6.32 -0.49
CA LEU A 117 24.22 -6.99 0.40
C LEU A 117 24.15 -8.50 0.12
N ASP A 118 25.17 -9.03 -0.52
CA ASP A 118 25.30 -10.47 -0.81
C ASP A 118 26.04 -11.15 0.34
N THR A 119 25.44 -12.17 0.96
CA THR A 119 26.05 -12.92 2.05
C THR A 119 27.13 -13.91 1.57
N GLY A 120 27.23 -14.14 0.26
CA GLY A 120 28.07 -15.18 -0.33
C GLY A 120 27.57 -16.61 -0.09
N LYS A 121 26.41 -16.78 0.55
CA LYS A 121 25.76 -18.07 0.79
C LYS A 121 24.49 -18.16 -0.03
N GLU A 122 24.17 -19.36 -0.54
CA GLU A 122 22.93 -19.61 -1.26
C GLU A 122 21.70 -19.41 -0.34
N GLY A 123 20.70 -18.69 -0.83
CA GLY A 123 19.50 -18.41 -0.06
C GLY A 123 18.56 -17.43 -0.79
N PRO A 124 17.43 -17.09 -0.18
CA PRO A 124 16.44 -16.18 -0.79
C PRO A 124 16.93 -14.74 -0.87
N GLY A 125 16.39 -14.00 -1.86
CA GLY A 125 16.50 -12.55 -1.98
C GLY A 125 15.38 -11.84 -1.22
N VAL A 126 15.74 -11.13 -0.13
CA VAL A 126 14.79 -10.35 0.68
C VAL A 126 14.99 -8.86 0.39
N ALA A 127 13.92 -8.14 0.07
CA ALA A 127 14.00 -6.69 -0.11
C ALA A 127 13.33 -5.93 1.04
N VAL A 128 14.04 -4.94 1.58
CA VAL A 128 13.50 -3.85 2.38
C VAL A 128 13.26 -2.68 1.45
N VAL A 129 12.02 -2.19 1.40
CA VAL A 129 11.62 -1.17 0.42
C VAL A 129 11.09 0.07 1.13
N ALA A 130 11.41 1.25 0.61
CA ALA A 130 10.90 2.53 1.10
C ALA A 130 10.67 3.50 -0.07
N GLU A 131 9.82 4.48 0.12
CA GLU A 131 9.32 5.41 -0.89
C GLU A 131 9.97 6.78 -0.74
N LEU A 132 10.26 7.43 -1.89
CA LEU A 132 11.02 8.68 -1.94
C LEU A 132 10.12 9.90 -1.97
N ASP A 133 8.89 9.77 -2.49
CA ASP A 133 8.05 10.88 -2.88
C ASP A 133 7.25 11.51 -1.72
N ALA A 134 6.74 12.69 -1.99
CA ALA A 134 5.88 13.48 -1.12
C ALA A 134 4.55 13.79 -1.82
N ILE A 135 3.53 14.12 -1.04
CA ILE A 135 2.22 14.56 -1.53
C ILE A 135 2.14 16.07 -1.71
N ILE A 136 1.05 16.54 -2.33
CA ILE A 136 0.71 17.97 -2.40
C ILE A 136 -0.37 18.27 -1.36
N CYS A 137 -0.05 19.13 -0.38
CA CYS A 137 -1.00 19.69 0.59
C CYS A 137 -0.64 21.15 0.88
N ARG A 138 -1.21 22.09 0.11
CA ARG A 138 -0.87 23.52 0.18
C ARG A 138 -1.26 24.17 1.50
N GLU A 139 -2.21 23.57 2.21
CA GLU A 139 -2.69 24.01 3.53
C GLU A 139 -1.75 23.60 4.66
N HIS A 140 -0.83 22.67 4.40
CA HIS A 140 0.13 22.23 5.41
C HIS A 140 1.14 23.34 5.73
N PRO A 141 1.43 23.64 7.01
CA PRO A 141 2.34 24.74 7.40
C PRO A 141 3.76 24.57 6.83
N ASP A 142 4.23 23.33 6.74
CA ASP A 142 5.60 22.98 6.31
C ASP A 142 5.69 22.64 4.81
N CYS A 143 4.63 22.85 4.02
CA CYS A 143 4.69 22.60 2.59
C CYS A 143 5.67 23.52 1.88
N ASP A 144 6.34 23.02 0.87
CA ASP A 144 7.08 23.85 -0.08
C ASP A 144 6.16 24.88 -0.72
N LYS A 145 6.55 26.15 -0.69
CA LYS A 145 5.66 27.27 -1.06
C LYS A 145 5.42 27.38 -2.56
N GLU A 146 6.29 26.82 -3.38
CA GLU A 146 6.16 26.85 -4.84
C GLU A 146 5.36 25.64 -5.32
N THR A 147 5.73 24.45 -4.89
CA THR A 147 5.13 23.19 -5.35
C THR A 147 3.90 22.75 -4.54
N GLY A 148 3.86 23.12 -3.25
CA GLY A 148 2.88 22.62 -2.28
C GLY A 148 3.22 21.22 -1.76
N ALA A 149 4.40 20.69 -2.10
CA ALA A 149 4.83 19.36 -1.66
C ALA A 149 5.11 19.32 -0.16
N VAL A 150 4.78 18.20 0.48
CA VAL A 150 5.05 17.94 1.90
C VAL A 150 5.03 16.44 2.19
N HIS A 151 5.89 15.97 3.10
CA HIS A 151 5.87 14.59 3.56
C HIS A 151 4.75 14.34 4.59
N ALA A 152 3.48 14.49 4.16
CA ALA A 152 2.31 14.22 4.99
C ALA A 152 1.69 12.82 4.74
N CYS A 153 2.48 11.91 4.14
CA CYS A 153 2.23 10.47 4.08
C CYS A 153 3.27 9.65 4.87
N GLY A 154 4.39 10.28 5.28
CA GLY A 154 5.40 9.65 6.13
C GLY A 154 6.48 8.87 5.37
N HIS A 155 6.65 9.06 4.07
CA HIS A 155 7.71 8.41 3.29
C HIS A 155 9.11 8.81 3.76
N ASN A 156 9.29 10.02 4.30
CA ASN A 156 10.53 10.41 4.98
C ASN A 156 10.85 9.48 6.17
N ALA A 157 9.83 8.99 6.90
CA ALA A 157 10.01 8.05 7.99
C ALA A 157 10.36 6.65 7.49
N GLN A 158 9.73 6.20 6.40
CA GLN A 158 10.10 4.94 5.75
C GLN A 158 11.57 4.98 5.31
N MET A 159 11.99 6.04 4.61
CA MET A 159 13.36 6.21 4.15
C MET A 159 14.36 6.24 5.30
N ALA A 160 14.08 6.98 6.38
CA ALA A 160 14.93 7.01 7.58
C ALA A 160 15.05 5.62 8.21
N ALA A 161 13.95 4.90 8.34
CA ALA A 161 13.93 3.55 8.90
C ALA A 161 14.69 2.56 8.01
N MET A 162 14.51 2.58 6.70
CA MET A 162 15.23 1.73 5.76
C MET A 162 16.75 2.00 5.80
N MET A 163 17.15 3.26 5.76
CA MET A 163 18.56 3.65 5.85
C MET A 163 19.17 3.27 7.20
N GLY A 164 18.40 3.43 8.29
CA GLY A 164 18.79 3.02 9.64
C GLY A 164 18.94 1.50 9.76
N ALA A 165 18.04 0.73 9.15
CA ALA A 165 18.12 -0.73 9.09
C ALA A 165 19.37 -1.18 8.32
N LEU A 166 19.61 -0.61 7.13
CA LEU A 166 20.81 -0.87 6.32
C LEU A 166 22.09 -0.62 7.12
N LYS A 167 22.21 0.59 7.69
CA LYS A 167 23.38 1.00 8.48
C LYS A 167 23.58 0.08 9.68
N GLY A 168 22.51 -0.23 10.41
CA GLY A 168 22.55 -1.14 11.56
C GLY A 168 23.03 -2.54 11.22
N ILE A 169 22.55 -3.11 10.11
CA ILE A 169 22.97 -4.45 9.63
C ILE A 169 24.46 -4.44 9.25
N VAL A 170 24.90 -3.43 8.48
CA VAL A 170 26.31 -3.34 8.09
C VAL A 170 27.23 -3.16 9.31
N ASP A 171 26.87 -2.25 10.21
CA ASP A 171 27.70 -1.93 11.39
C ASP A 171 27.72 -3.03 12.46
N SER A 172 26.71 -3.88 12.51
CA SER A 172 26.65 -4.98 13.48
C SER A 172 27.46 -6.21 13.08
N GLY A 173 27.81 -6.33 11.79
CA GLY A 173 28.46 -7.53 11.24
C GLY A 173 27.54 -8.75 11.13
N ILE A 174 26.24 -8.60 11.39
CA ILE A 174 25.28 -9.73 11.40
C ILE A 174 25.15 -10.41 10.04
N LEU A 175 25.54 -9.75 8.96
CA LEU A 175 25.46 -10.27 7.59
C LEU A 175 26.19 -11.63 7.43
N GLU A 176 27.29 -11.85 8.17
CA GLU A 176 28.05 -13.11 8.14
C GLU A 176 27.26 -14.33 8.63
N HIS A 177 26.18 -14.08 9.41
CA HIS A 177 25.28 -15.12 9.95
C HIS A 177 24.03 -15.35 9.11
N LEU A 178 23.85 -14.58 8.04
CA LEU A 178 22.70 -14.67 7.14
C LEU A 178 23.02 -15.52 5.91
N ALA A 179 21.97 -15.94 5.18
CA ALA A 179 22.11 -16.63 3.90
C ALA A 179 21.20 -15.99 2.85
N GLY A 180 21.68 -15.91 1.60
CA GLY A 180 20.97 -15.26 0.50
C GLY A 180 21.40 -13.81 0.28
N LYS A 181 20.49 -13.01 -0.22
CA LYS A 181 20.72 -11.58 -0.53
C LYS A 181 19.76 -10.70 0.21
N LEU A 182 20.26 -9.56 0.69
CA LEU A 182 19.44 -8.52 1.27
C LEU A 182 19.51 -7.27 0.40
N HIS A 183 18.36 -6.86 -0.10
CA HIS A 183 18.21 -5.68 -0.95
C HIS A 183 17.55 -4.54 -0.15
N PHE A 184 17.98 -3.31 -0.45
CA PHE A 184 17.34 -2.07 0.03
C PHE A 184 16.97 -1.26 -1.20
N ILE A 185 15.67 -1.02 -1.41
CA ILE A 185 15.17 -0.39 -2.63
C ILE A 185 14.42 0.88 -2.27
N ALA A 186 14.94 2.02 -2.71
CA ALA A 186 14.24 3.30 -2.65
C ALA A 186 13.45 3.50 -3.93
N VAL A 187 12.11 3.57 -3.79
CA VAL A 187 11.14 3.61 -4.89
C VAL A 187 10.64 5.03 -5.07
N PRO A 188 10.60 5.58 -6.30
CA PRO A 188 9.93 6.86 -6.58
C PRO A 188 8.43 6.68 -6.72
N ALA A 189 7.67 7.78 -6.67
CA ALA A 189 6.33 7.92 -7.24
C ALA A 189 5.29 6.90 -6.77
N GLU A 190 5.25 6.61 -5.46
CA GLU A 190 4.17 5.78 -4.88
C GLU A 190 2.83 6.50 -4.98
N GLU A 191 2.77 7.76 -4.61
CA GLU A 191 1.55 8.58 -4.63
C GLU A 191 1.08 8.83 -6.07
N TYR A 192 -0.14 8.41 -6.39
CA TYR A 192 -0.70 8.50 -7.74
C TYR A 192 -1.29 9.89 -8.02
N ILE A 193 -0.45 10.92 -7.93
CA ILE A 193 -0.79 12.33 -8.15
C ILE A 193 -0.14 12.88 -9.42
N GLU A 194 -0.48 14.10 -9.82
CA GLU A 194 0.05 14.78 -11.02
C GLU A 194 -0.07 13.91 -12.31
N ILE A 195 -1.22 13.28 -12.53
CA ILE A 195 -1.46 12.32 -13.62
C ILE A 195 -1.08 12.90 -14.99
N ALA A 196 -1.40 14.16 -15.26
CA ALA A 196 -1.06 14.80 -16.53
C ALA A 196 0.46 14.86 -16.78
N TYR A 197 1.26 15.14 -15.73
CA TYR A 197 2.72 15.10 -15.82
C TYR A 197 3.24 13.70 -16.12
N ARG A 198 2.74 12.69 -15.39
CA ARG A 198 3.14 11.28 -15.58
C ARG A 198 2.73 10.76 -16.96
N MET A 199 1.57 11.17 -17.48
CA MET A 199 1.16 10.84 -18.84
C MET A 199 2.11 11.46 -19.88
N GLY A 200 2.60 12.68 -19.66
CA GLY A 200 3.65 13.28 -20.49
C GLY A 200 4.96 12.50 -20.47
N LEU A 201 5.39 12.01 -19.30
CA LEU A 201 6.57 11.12 -19.18
C LEU A 201 6.35 9.77 -19.89
N ARG A 202 5.12 9.26 -19.89
CA ARG A 202 4.78 8.04 -20.61
C ARG A 202 4.75 8.26 -22.13
N GLU A 203 4.19 9.36 -22.60
CA GLU A 203 4.12 9.72 -24.01
C GLU A 203 5.51 9.94 -24.64
N ASN A 204 6.45 10.52 -23.90
CA ASN A 204 7.84 10.69 -24.36
C ASN A 204 8.74 9.47 -24.13
N GLY A 205 8.19 8.39 -23.53
CA GLY A 205 8.89 7.11 -23.35
C GLY A 205 9.82 7.04 -22.13
N THR A 206 9.85 8.06 -21.26
CA THR A 206 10.65 8.06 -20.02
C THR A 206 10.17 6.96 -19.07
N ILE A 207 8.86 6.86 -18.87
CA ILE A 207 8.22 5.79 -18.08
C ILE A 207 7.19 5.04 -18.93
N LYS A 208 6.81 3.84 -18.48
CA LYS A 208 5.69 3.08 -19.05
C LYS A 208 4.50 3.04 -18.07
N TYR A 209 4.77 2.80 -16.79
CA TYR A 209 3.78 2.73 -15.73
C TYR A 209 3.83 3.99 -14.87
N LEU A 210 2.67 4.40 -14.35
CA LEU A 210 2.55 5.67 -13.64
C LEU A 210 2.89 5.56 -12.14
N GLY A 211 2.99 4.35 -11.59
CA GLY A 211 3.46 4.07 -10.23
C GLY A 211 4.93 3.64 -10.22
N GLY A 212 5.62 3.89 -9.11
CA GLY A 212 7.05 3.62 -8.99
C GLY A 212 7.38 2.13 -8.92
N LYS A 213 6.67 1.34 -8.12
CA LYS A 213 6.95 -0.11 -7.99
C LYS A 213 6.73 -0.86 -9.31
N PRO A 214 5.61 -0.65 -10.08
CA PRO A 214 5.46 -1.24 -11.41
C PRO A 214 6.59 -0.84 -12.37
N GLU A 215 7.03 0.41 -12.31
CA GLU A 215 8.09 0.90 -13.19
C GLU A 215 9.45 0.30 -12.83
N LEU A 216 9.80 0.22 -11.53
CA LEU A 216 11.02 -0.46 -11.07
C LEU A 216 10.98 -1.98 -11.32
N LEU A 217 9.79 -2.61 -11.23
CA LEU A 217 9.60 -4.00 -11.63
C LEU A 217 9.94 -4.20 -13.12
N ARG A 218 9.49 -3.28 -13.98
CA ARG A 218 9.83 -3.27 -15.40
C ARG A 218 11.33 -3.09 -15.66
N LYS A 219 12.00 -2.26 -14.86
CA LYS A 219 13.44 -1.98 -14.96
C LYS A 219 14.32 -3.07 -14.33
N GLY A 220 13.73 -4.15 -13.78
CA GLY A 220 14.47 -5.30 -13.25
C GLY A 220 14.98 -5.14 -11.83
N PHE A 221 14.54 -4.12 -11.07
CA PHE A 221 14.98 -3.92 -9.68
C PHE A 221 14.55 -5.04 -8.75
N PHE A 222 13.51 -5.78 -9.13
CA PHE A 222 12.97 -6.92 -8.38
C PHE A 222 13.32 -8.29 -8.97
N ASP A 223 14.23 -8.39 -9.96
CA ASP A 223 14.50 -9.66 -10.67
C ASP A 223 15.20 -10.71 -9.79
N ASP A 224 15.96 -10.29 -8.80
CA ASP A 224 16.65 -11.14 -7.82
C ASP A 224 16.06 -10.99 -6.40
N VAL A 225 14.80 -10.58 -6.32
CA VAL A 225 14.02 -10.46 -5.09
C VAL A 225 12.95 -11.54 -5.07
N ASP A 226 12.88 -12.30 -3.98
CA ASP A 226 11.89 -13.34 -3.78
C ASP A 226 10.73 -12.89 -2.89
N LEU A 227 10.96 -11.97 -1.95
CA LEU A 227 9.95 -11.41 -1.06
C LEU A 227 10.33 -10.01 -0.58
N CYS A 228 9.33 -9.22 -0.17
CA CYS A 228 9.53 -7.84 0.26
C CYS A 228 8.93 -7.56 1.63
N VAL A 229 9.60 -6.69 2.39
CA VAL A 229 9.10 -6.10 3.63
C VAL A 229 9.24 -4.57 3.58
N SER A 230 8.27 -3.88 4.16
CA SER A 230 8.25 -2.43 4.29
C SER A 230 7.57 -2.01 5.59
N ILE A 231 7.62 -0.71 5.86
CA ILE A 231 6.77 -0.08 6.85
C ILE A 231 6.03 1.11 6.24
N HIS A 232 4.93 1.52 6.87
CA HIS A 232 4.26 2.78 6.59
C HIS A 232 3.99 3.55 7.89
N SER A 233 3.99 4.87 7.85
CA SER A 233 3.78 5.71 9.05
C SER A 233 2.30 6.08 9.18
N THR A 234 1.49 5.19 9.76
CA THR A 234 0.03 5.38 9.91
C THR A 234 -0.49 5.21 11.34
N GLY A 235 0.31 4.68 12.25
CA GLY A 235 -0.10 4.46 13.63
C GLY A 235 0.00 5.74 14.48
N GLY A 236 -0.87 5.87 15.48
CA GLY A 236 -0.76 6.91 16.50
C GLY A 236 0.37 6.65 17.51
N LEU A 237 0.30 7.30 18.66
CA LEU A 237 1.28 7.13 19.74
C LEU A 237 1.02 5.90 20.60
N GLU A 238 -0.23 5.41 20.67
CA GLU A 238 -0.62 4.28 21.52
C GLU A 238 -0.29 2.94 20.87
N LYS A 239 -0.61 2.77 19.58
CA LYS A 239 -0.26 1.58 18.82
C LYS A 239 0.98 1.87 18.00
N LYS A 240 2.09 1.30 18.43
CA LYS A 240 3.40 1.55 17.82
C LYS A 240 3.66 0.68 16.59
N ILE A 241 3.06 -0.51 16.56
CA ILE A 241 3.15 -1.45 15.43
C ILE A 241 1.75 -1.98 15.14
N ILE A 242 1.31 -1.88 13.89
CA ILE A 242 0.03 -2.43 13.42
C ILE A 242 0.30 -3.28 12.18
N ILE A 243 -0.01 -4.57 12.25
CA ILE A 243 0.20 -5.52 11.15
C ILE A 243 -1.07 -5.60 10.33
N GLY A 244 -1.04 -5.02 9.12
CA GLY A 244 -2.16 -5.05 8.18
C GLY A 244 -2.39 -6.43 7.55
N LYS A 245 -3.53 -6.59 6.89
CA LYS A 245 -3.90 -7.82 6.19
C LYS A 245 -4.03 -7.62 4.68
N SER A 246 -4.75 -6.61 4.26
CA SER A 246 -5.02 -6.34 2.85
C SER A 246 -5.49 -4.92 2.63
N LEU A 247 -5.31 -4.39 1.40
CA LEU A 247 -5.81 -3.08 0.98
C LEU A 247 -6.55 -3.18 -0.35
N ASN A 248 -7.41 -2.20 -0.62
CA ASN A 248 -8.07 -2.08 -1.91
C ASN A 248 -7.07 -1.81 -3.04
N GLY A 249 -7.39 -2.33 -4.23
CA GLY A 249 -6.85 -1.79 -5.48
C GLY A 249 -7.67 -0.62 -6.00
N CYS A 250 -7.18 0.05 -7.05
CA CYS A 250 -7.93 1.08 -7.74
C CYS A 250 -7.62 1.16 -9.23
N VAL A 251 -8.65 1.48 -10.02
CA VAL A 251 -8.50 1.97 -11.39
C VAL A 251 -8.81 3.46 -11.43
N VAL A 252 -7.99 4.21 -12.13
CA VAL A 252 -8.18 5.65 -12.33
C VAL A 252 -9.03 5.88 -13.57
N LYS A 253 -9.98 6.80 -13.50
CA LYS A 253 -10.81 7.18 -14.64
C LYS A 253 -10.74 8.68 -14.89
N ASN A 254 -10.32 9.06 -16.11
CA ASN A 254 -10.46 10.40 -16.66
C ASN A 254 -11.69 10.41 -17.53
N ILE A 255 -12.64 11.29 -17.24
CA ILE A 255 -13.95 11.37 -17.92
C ILE A 255 -14.10 12.75 -18.55
N LYS A 256 -14.52 12.75 -19.82
CA LYS A 256 -14.82 13.99 -20.54
C LYS A 256 -16.21 13.90 -21.15
N TYR A 257 -17.14 14.74 -20.68
CA TYR A 257 -18.41 14.96 -21.31
C TYR A 257 -18.29 16.02 -22.41
N ILE A 258 -18.81 15.69 -23.60
CA ILE A 258 -18.76 16.52 -24.79
C ILE A 258 -20.18 16.88 -25.19
N GLY A 259 -20.48 18.15 -25.09
CA GLY A 259 -21.78 18.76 -25.47
C GLY A 259 -21.66 19.68 -26.65
N LYS A 260 -22.63 20.60 -26.78
CA LYS A 260 -22.66 21.63 -27.81
C LYS A 260 -22.82 23.01 -27.19
N PRO A 261 -21.75 23.84 -27.22
CA PRO A 261 -21.81 25.18 -26.64
C PRO A 261 -22.68 26.08 -27.46
N VAL A 262 -23.52 26.87 -26.80
CA VAL A 262 -24.36 27.94 -27.37
C VAL A 262 -24.58 29.00 -26.32
N HIS A 263 -25.11 30.18 -26.75
CA HIS A 263 -25.49 31.23 -25.82
C HIS A 263 -26.65 30.78 -24.92
N ALA A 264 -26.42 30.78 -23.61
CA ALA A 264 -27.35 30.20 -22.64
C ALA A 264 -28.71 30.96 -22.53
N GLY A 265 -28.74 32.26 -22.82
CA GLY A 265 -29.94 33.07 -22.75
C GLY A 265 -30.77 33.05 -24.04
N THR A 266 -30.12 33.15 -25.22
CA THR A 266 -30.82 33.34 -26.48
C THR A 266 -31.13 32.06 -27.24
N SER A 267 -30.32 31.03 -27.10
CA SER A 267 -30.45 29.83 -27.92
C SER A 267 -30.21 28.51 -27.14
N PRO A 268 -30.67 28.39 -25.87
CA PRO A 268 -30.39 27.20 -25.06
C PRO A 268 -30.92 25.88 -25.70
N HIS A 269 -32.01 25.97 -26.45
CA HIS A 269 -32.64 24.84 -27.15
C HIS A 269 -31.79 24.24 -28.29
N LYS A 270 -30.72 24.92 -28.71
CA LYS A 270 -29.77 24.47 -29.74
C LYS A 270 -28.50 23.84 -29.14
N GLY A 271 -28.34 23.93 -27.83
CA GLY A 271 -27.17 23.44 -27.11
C GLY A 271 -27.36 22.04 -26.54
N ILE A 272 -26.24 21.45 -26.15
CA ILE A 272 -26.17 20.22 -25.34
C ILE A 272 -25.30 20.53 -24.14
N ASN A 273 -25.88 20.49 -22.94
CA ASN A 273 -25.20 20.89 -21.71
C ASN A 273 -24.39 19.73 -21.12
N ALA A 274 -23.07 19.75 -21.34
CA ALA A 274 -22.16 18.75 -20.82
C ALA A 274 -22.08 18.78 -19.28
N LEU A 275 -22.29 19.93 -18.61
CA LEU A 275 -22.29 20.02 -17.16
C LEU A 275 -23.49 19.29 -16.55
N TYR A 276 -24.66 19.41 -17.16
CA TYR A 276 -25.83 18.68 -16.68
C TYR A 276 -25.73 17.18 -16.96
N ALA A 277 -25.11 16.79 -18.08
CA ALA A 277 -24.76 15.37 -18.32
C ALA A 277 -23.83 14.83 -17.25
N ALA A 278 -22.77 15.57 -16.91
CA ALA A 278 -21.83 15.21 -15.83
C ALA A 278 -22.54 15.12 -14.48
N ASN A 279 -23.39 16.09 -14.13
CA ASN A 279 -24.15 16.07 -12.88
C ASN A 279 -25.08 14.84 -12.80
N LEU A 280 -25.76 14.50 -13.90
CA LEU A 280 -26.58 13.28 -13.96
C LEU A 280 -25.71 12.02 -13.80
N GLY A 281 -24.49 11.99 -14.36
CA GLY A 281 -23.52 10.92 -14.16
C GLY A 281 -23.13 10.75 -12.69
N LEU A 282 -22.87 11.85 -11.98
CA LEU A 282 -22.60 11.82 -10.54
C LEU A 282 -23.79 11.26 -9.74
N MET A 283 -25.02 11.66 -10.10
CA MET A 283 -26.24 11.13 -9.49
C MET A 283 -26.42 9.63 -9.77
N ALA A 284 -26.14 9.18 -10.99
CA ALA A 284 -26.21 7.79 -11.38
C ALA A 284 -25.18 6.93 -10.63
N ILE A 285 -23.92 7.41 -10.46
CA ILE A 285 -22.92 6.77 -9.62
C ILE A 285 -23.43 6.65 -8.18
N ASN A 286 -24.02 7.71 -7.61
CA ASN A 286 -24.56 7.67 -6.25
C ASN A 286 -25.72 6.65 -6.13
N ALA A 287 -26.56 6.55 -7.15
CA ALA A 287 -27.69 5.61 -7.17
C ALA A 287 -27.24 4.13 -7.19
N ILE A 288 -26.11 3.81 -7.83
CA ILE A 288 -25.61 2.44 -7.86
C ILE A 288 -24.83 2.04 -6.60
N ARG A 289 -24.42 2.99 -5.74
CA ARG A 289 -23.62 2.70 -4.53
C ARG A 289 -24.30 1.72 -3.59
N GLU A 290 -25.62 1.84 -3.40
CA GLU A 290 -26.42 0.96 -2.54
C GLU A 290 -26.41 -0.50 -3.01
N THR A 291 -26.07 -0.74 -4.27
CA THR A 291 -26.09 -2.07 -4.86
C THR A 291 -24.73 -2.78 -4.88
N PHE A 292 -23.67 -2.17 -4.32
CA PHE A 292 -22.41 -2.83 -4.07
C PHE A 292 -22.50 -3.61 -2.77
N ARG A 293 -21.85 -4.78 -2.72
CA ARG A 293 -21.78 -5.57 -1.50
C ARG A 293 -20.79 -4.94 -0.52
N GLU A 294 -21.05 -5.06 0.75
CA GLU A 294 -20.20 -4.49 1.80
C GLU A 294 -18.82 -5.15 1.82
N GLU A 295 -18.76 -6.46 1.60
CA GLU A 295 -17.53 -7.25 1.56
C GLU A 295 -16.60 -6.95 0.37
N GLU A 296 -17.11 -6.30 -0.69
CA GLU A 296 -16.32 -5.83 -1.84
C GLU A 296 -15.54 -4.54 -1.54
N TYR A 297 -15.91 -3.84 -0.46
CA TYR A 297 -15.28 -2.56 -0.02
C TYR A 297 -15.18 -1.50 -1.11
N ILE A 298 -16.17 -1.43 -2.03
CA ILE A 298 -16.16 -0.50 -3.16
C ILE A 298 -16.15 0.94 -2.68
N ARG A 299 -15.24 1.76 -3.26
CA ARG A 299 -15.18 3.21 -3.07
C ARG A 299 -15.09 3.90 -4.42
N VAL A 300 -15.99 4.86 -4.67
CA VAL A 300 -15.99 5.71 -5.86
C VAL A 300 -16.16 7.15 -5.41
N HIS A 301 -15.17 7.99 -5.69
CA HIS A 301 -15.16 9.38 -5.25
C HIS A 301 -14.79 10.31 -6.42
N PRO A 302 -15.76 10.73 -7.28
CA PRO A 302 -15.52 11.61 -8.41
C PRO A 302 -15.42 13.07 -7.99
N ILE A 303 -14.56 13.81 -8.72
CA ILE A 303 -14.47 15.27 -8.68
C ILE A 303 -14.67 15.84 -10.08
N ILE A 304 -15.17 17.09 -10.16
CA ILE A 304 -15.23 17.85 -11.42
C ILE A 304 -13.97 18.71 -11.49
N THR A 305 -13.11 18.44 -12.47
CA THR A 305 -11.86 19.18 -12.70
C THR A 305 -12.06 20.36 -13.67
N LYS A 306 -13.11 20.29 -14.52
CA LYS A 306 -13.55 21.39 -15.39
C LYS A 306 -15.07 21.37 -15.52
N GLY A 307 -15.76 22.45 -15.12
CA GLY A 307 -17.22 22.58 -15.14
C GLY A 307 -17.79 23.54 -16.21
N GLY A 308 -16.95 24.24 -16.96
CA GLY A 308 -17.30 25.26 -17.93
C GLY A 308 -16.34 26.45 -17.85
N ASP A 309 -16.48 27.44 -18.74
CA ASP A 309 -15.57 28.57 -18.83
C ASP A 309 -16.25 29.90 -18.45
N ILE A 310 -17.50 30.15 -18.95
CA ILE A 310 -18.26 31.38 -18.70
C ILE A 310 -19.74 31.09 -18.50
N VAL A 311 -20.42 31.89 -17.68
CA VAL A 311 -21.80 31.64 -17.24
C VAL A 311 -22.85 31.78 -18.35
N ASN A 312 -22.59 32.60 -19.36
CA ASN A 312 -23.53 32.87 -20.46
C ASN A 312 -23.39 31.91 -21.66
N VAL A 313 -22.55 30.88 -21.54
CA VAL A 313 -22.39 29.83 -22.55
C VAL A 313 -22.69 28.47 -21.93
N ILE A 314 -23.54 27.68 -22.59
CA ILE A 314 -23.76 26.28 -22.22
C ILE A 314 -22.43 25.50 -22.32
N PRO A 315 -21.95 24.85 -21.26
CA PRO A 315 -20.67 24.12 -21.28
C PRO A 315 -20.69 22.98 -22.30
N GLY A 316 -19.71 22.97 -23.20
CA GLY A 316 -19.51 21.91 -24.20
C GLY A 316 -18.36 20.95 -23.88
N ASP A 317 -17.52 21.27 -22.89
CA ASP A 317 -16.41 20.45 -22.42
C ASP A 317 -16.40 20.46 -20.90
N VAL A 318 -16.75 19.31 -20.28
CA VAL A 318 -16.76 19.12 -18.83
C VAL A 318 -15.96 17.87 -18.50
N ARG A 319 -15.08 17.96 -17.48
CA ARG A 319 -14.14 16.89 -17.13
C ARG A 319 -14.30 16.50 -15.68
N LEU A 320 -14.18 15.20 -15.44
CA LEU A 320 -14.19 14.58 -14.11
C LEU A 320 -13.01 13.62 -13.99
N GLU A 321 -12.59 13.42 -12.77
CA GLU A 321 -11.64 12.37 -12.39
C GLU A 321 -12.22 11.59 -11.23
N THR A 322 -11.93 10.28 -11.18
CA THR A 322 -12.32 9.42 -10.07
C THR A 322 -11.40 8.20 -9.97
N PHE A 323 -11.28 7.69 -8.75
CA PHE A 323 -10.78 6.35 -8.51
C PHE A 323 -11.96 5.43 -8.23
N VAL A 324 -11.95 4.24 -8.85
CA VAL A 324 -12.84 3.14 -8.51
C VAL A 324 -12.01 2.11 -7.76
N ARG A 325 -12.29 1.95 -6.47
CA ARG A 325 -11.54 1.05 -5.58
C ARG A 325 -12.35 -0.19 -5.27
N GLY A 326 -11.68 -1.32 -5.09
CA GLY A 326 -12.29 -2.58 -4.70
C GLY A 326 -11.29 -3.52 -4.02
N LYS A 327 -11.82 -4.45 -3.20
CA LYS A 327 -11.02 -5.37 -2.40
C LYS A 327 -10.24 -6.37 -3.23
N THR A 328 -10.83 -6.85 -4.32
CA THR A 328 -10.18 -7.75 -5.27
C THR A 328 -10.14 -7.11 -6.65
N LEU A 329 -9.29 -7.64 -7.53
CA LEU A 329 -9.21 -7.17 -8.90
C LEU A 329 -10.56 -7.31 -9.62
N THR A 330 -11.26 -8.43 -9.41
CA THR A 330 -12.60 -8.66 -9.96
C THR A 330 -13.63 -7.65 -9.45
N ASP A 331 -13.64 -7.36 -8.15
CA ASP A 331 -14.55 -6.37 -7.55
C ASP A 331 -14.32 -4.98 -8.13
N MET A 332 -13.05 -4.56 -8.20
CA MET A 332 -12.62 -3.27 -8.74
C MET A 332 -13.04 -3.10 -10.20
N LEU A 333 -12.78 -4.11 -11.05
CA LEU A 333 -13.11 -4.07 -12.48
C LEU A 333 -14.63 -4.11 -12.70
N THR A 334 -15.35 -4.96 -11.97
CA THR A 334 -16.83 -5.05 -12.03
C THR A 334 -17.46 -3.72 -11.62
N ALA A 335 -16.99 -3.10 -10.55
CA ALA A 335 -17.45 -1.77 -10.14
C ALA A 335 -17.13 -0.72 -11.22
N GLY A 336 -15.94 -0.79 -11.85
CA GLY A 336 -15.53 0.07 -12.95
C GLY A 336 -16.48 0.03 -14.13
N ILE A 337 -16.92 -1.17 -14.57
CA ILE A 337 -17.91 -1.35 -15.63
C ILE A 337 -19.25 -0.69 -15.25
N ARG A 338 -19.69 -0.84 -14.00
CA ARG A 338 -20.96 -0.27 -13.54
C ARG A 338 -20.91 1.27 -13.49
N VAL A 339 -19.76 1.83 -13.11
CA VAL A 339 -19.50 3.29 -13.17
C VAL A 339 -19.56 3.78 -14.61
N ASP A 340 -18.94 3.06 -15.56
CA ASP A 340 -18.95 3.43 -16.97
C ASP A 340 -20.39 3.42 -17.56
N ARG A 341 -21.20 2.41 -17.22
CA ARG A 341 -22.61 2.36 -17.61
C ARG A 341 -23.40 3.56 -17.06
N ALA A 342 -23.14 3.96 -15.82
CA ALA A 342 -23.80 5.11 -15.21
C ALA A 342 -23.43 6.42 -15.96
N LEU A 343 -22.15 6.60 -16.28
CA LEU A 343 -21.64 7.77 -17.01
C LEU A 343 -22.17 7.81 -18.46
N ALA A 344 -22.15 6.67 -19.15
CA ALA A 344 -22.65 6.55 -20.51
C ALA A 344 -24.17 6.77 -20.60
N GLY A 345 -24.95 6.22 -19.65
CA GLY A 345 -26.39 6.44 -19.54
C GLY A 345 -26.75 7.91 -19.35
N ALA A 346 -25.99 8.62 -18.52
CA ALA A 346 -26.14 10.06 -18.32
C ALA A 346 -25.85 10.88 -19.59
N ALA A 347 -24.80 10.53 -20.31
CA ALA A 347 -24.48 11.15 -21.60
C ALA A 347 -25.61 10.96 -22.61
N ALA A 348 -26.10 9.72 -22.77
CA ALA A 348 -27.19 9.38 -23.67
C ALA A 348 -28.49 10.14 -23.33
N ALA A 349 -28.86 10.20 -22.03
CA ALA A 349 -30.05 10.91 -21.56
C ALA A 349 -30.04 12.42 -21.91
N MET A 350 -28.85 13.03 -21.99
CA MET A 350 -28.66 14.45 -22.28
C MET A 350 -28.29 14.75 -23.75
N GLY A 351 -28.21 13.72 -24.60
CA GLY A 351 -27.73 13.85 -25.98
C GLY A 351 -26.26 14.26 -26.11
N ALA A 352 -25.47 14.08 -25.03
CA ALA A 352 -24.04 14.33 -24.99
C ALA A 352 -23.25 13.09 -25.40
N LYS A 353 -21.95 13.25 -25.66
CA LYS A 353 -20.99 12.16 -25.72
C LYS A 353 -20.16 12.13 -24.43
N VAL A 354 -19.66 10.97 -24.06
CA VAL A 354 -18.67 10.83 -23.00
C VAL A 354 -17.47 10.05 -23.51
N GLU A 355 -16.28 10.57 -23.23
CA GLU A 355 -15.02 9.85 -23.39
C GLU A 355 -14.57 9.42 -21.98
N ILE A 356 -14.23 8.14 -21.84
CA ILE A 356 -13.70 7.57 -20.60
C ILE A 356 -12.33 6.98 -20.91
N GLU A 357 -11.34 7.44 -20.18
CA GLU A 357 -9.98 6.91 -20.22
C GLU A 357 -9.68 6.25 -18.87
N ASP A 358 -9.44 4.94 -18.90
CA ASP A 358 -8.98 4.18 -17.76
C ASP A 358 -7.45 4.14 -17.75
N LEU A 359 -6.87 4.33 -16.57
CA LEU A 359 -5.46 4.15 -16.32
C LEU A 359 -5.30 3.12 -15.19
N PRO A 360 -4.34 2.18 -15.27
CA PRO A 360 -4.04 1.32 -14.14
C PRO A 360 -3.61 2.20 -12.97
N GLY A 361 -4.31 2.08 -11.86
CA GLY A 361 -3.90 2.66 -10.59
C GLY A 361 -3.03 1.65 -9.85
N TYR A 362 -3.59 0.99 -8.83
CA TYR A 362 -2.92 -0.02 -8.03
C TYR A 362 -3.72 -1.32 -8.06
N LEU A 363 -3.03 -2.46 -8.11
CA LEU A 363 -3.70 -3.74 -7.85
C LEU A 363 -4.04 -3.86 -6.35
N PRO A 364 -5.03 -4.69 -5.98
CA PRO A 364 -5.33 -4.96 -4.56
C PRO A 364 -4.15 -5.64 -3.86
N VAL A 365 -3.89 -5.21 -2.62
CA VAL A 365 -2.84 -5.81 -1.79
C VAL A 365 -3.40 -6.98 -1.00
N SER A 366 -2.67 -8.10 -0.99
CA SER A 366 -2.84 -9.18 -0.03
C SER A 366 -1.51 -9.47 0.63
N TYR A 367 -1.40 -9.16 1.93
CA TYR A 367 -0.18 -9.43 2.68
C TYR A 367 -0.07 -10.92 3.03
N ASP A 368 1.15 -11.44 2.93
CA ASP A 368 1.44 -12.85 3.16
C ASP A 368 1.27 -13.22 4.65
N GLU A 369 0.52 -14.29 4.93
CA GLU A 369 0.17 -14.70 6.30
C GLU A 369 1.40 -15.21 7.09
N ARG A 370 2.42 -15.77 6.42
CA ARG A 370 3.66 -16.17 7.08
C ARG A 370 4.49 -14.96 7.48
N LEU A 371 4.59 -13.97 6.58
CA LEU A 371 5.27 -12.71 6.89
C LEU A 371 4.55 -11.98 8.03
N ARG A 372 3.22 -12.00 8.07
CA ARG A 372 2.42 -11.43 9.15
C ARG A 372 2.69 -12.13 10.50
N ALA A 373 2.81 -13.45 10.50
CA ALA A 373 3.15 -14.20 11.71
C ALA A 373 4.56 -13.84 12.24
N ILE A 374 5.55 -13.76 11.34
CA ILE A 374 6.92 -13.34 11.67
C ILE A 374 6.92 -11.90 12.21
N ALA A 375 6.16 -11.00 11.58
CA ALA A 375 5.97 -9.62 12.01
C ALA A 375 5.42 -9.52 13.43
N GLY A 376 4.48 -10.40 13.78
CA GLY A 376 3.96 -10.52 15.14
C GLY A 376 5.02 -10.93 16.16
N GLU A 377 5.90 -11.89 15.80
CA GLU A 377 7.03 -12.30 16.65
C GLU A 377 8.01 -11.14 16.86
N VAL A 378 8.41 -10.48 15.77
CA VAL A 378 9.34 -9.32 15.79
C VAL A 378 8.73 -8.16 16.57
N GLY A 379 7.46 -7.84 16.32
CA GLY A 379 6.77 -6.75 17.01
C GLY A 379 6.71 -6.97 18.52
N ARG A 380 6.34 -8.16 18.98
CA ARG A 380 6.32 -8.50 20.42
C ARG A 380 7.69 -8.43 21.10
N ALA A 381 8.76 -8.59 20.35
CA ALA A 381 10.11 -8.43 20.89
C ALA A 381 10.55 -6.95 21.03
N LEU A 382 9.93 -6.04 20.28
CA LEU A 382 10.34 -4.63 20.20
C LEU A 382 9.43 -3.67 20.99
N VAL A 383 8.17 -4.01 21.20
CA VAL A 383 7.21 -3.16 21.89
C VAL A 383 6.53 -3.88 23.04
N ARG A 384 5.88 -3.12 23.94
CA ARG A 384 5.17 -3.67 25.11
C ARG A 384 3.86 -4.32 24.69
N GLU A 385 3.35 -5.18 25.54
CA GLU A 385 2.00 -5.71 25.43
C GLU A 385 0.98 -4.54 25.33
N GLY A 386 0.09 -4.61 24.33
CA GLY A 386 -0.90 -3.56 24.05
C GLY A 386 -0.42 -2.46 23.09
N GLU A 387 0.88 -2.34 22.79
CA GLU A 387 1.40 -1.42 21.76
C GLU A 387 1.45 -2.05 20.34
N LEU A 388 1.29 -3.37 20.25
CA LEU A 388 1.11 -4.11 18.99
C LEU A 388 -0.38 -4.33 18.72
N ALA A 389 -0.79 -4.18 17.46
CA ALA A 389 -2.13 -4.53 16.99
C ALA A 389 -2.06 -5.28 15.64
N GLU A 390 -3.14 -5.97 15.32
CA GLU A 390 -3.36 -6.55 14.00
C GLU A 390 -4.62 -5.93 13.41
N ASP A 391 -4.58 -5.59 12.14
CA ASP A 391 -5.71 -5.05 11.40
C ASP A 391 -6.27 -6.09 10.43
N VAL A 392 -7.47 -5.85 9.89
CA VAL A 392 -8.16 -6.77 8.99
C VAL A 392 -7.99 -6.34 7.54
N HIS A 393 -8.70 -5.31 7.10
CA HIS A 393 -8.69 -4.80 5.75
C HIS A 393 -8.80 -3.29 5.77
N ASP A 394 -7.95 -2.61 5.01
CA ASP A 394 -8.02 -1.16 4.82
C ASP A 394 -8.55 -0.84 3.41
N THR A 395 -9.28 0.26 3.29
CA THR A 395 -9.83 0.74 2.01
C THR A 395 -8.90 1.71 1.27
N GLY A 396 -7.72 1.98 1.81
CA GLY A 396 -6.61 2.64 1.13
C GLY A 396 -6.10 1.81 -0.05
N SER A 397 -5.21 2.36 -0.82
CA SER A 397 -4.59 1.68 -1.97
C SER A 397 -3.14 2.13 -2.08
N THR A 398 -2.26 1.23 -2.48
CA THR A 398 -0.83 1.46 -2.70
C THR A 398 -0.33 0.58 -3.84
N ASP A 399 0.77 0.95 -4.46
CA ASP A 399 1.39 0.15 -5.53
C ASP A 399 2.10 -1.13 -5.02
N TRP A 400 2.00 -1.43 -3.72
CA TRP A 400 2.32 -2.75 -3.16
C TRP A 400 1.46 -3.87 -3.73
N GLY A 401 0.25 -3.56 -4.20
CA GLY A 401 -0.62 -4.51 -4.88
C GLY A 401 0.02 -5.14 -6.10
N ASP A 402 0.78 -4.35 -6.85
CA ASP A 402 1.50 -4.80 -8.03
C ASP A 402 2.59 -5.82 -7.68
N ILE A 403 3.36 -5.59 -6.63
CA ILE A 403 4.38 -6.52 -6.15
C ILE A 403 3.75 -7.76 -5.48
N SER A 404 2.71 -7.57 -4.64
CA SER A 404 2.05 -8.69 -3.95
C SER A 404 1.34 -9.65 -4.89
N SER A 405 1.06 -9.22 -6.12
CA SER A 405 0.51 -10.07 -7.17
C SER A 405 1.51 -11.12 -7.71
N LEU A 406 2.80 -10.93 -7.45
CA LEU A 406 3.91 -11.74 -7.98
C LEU A 406 4.74 -12.45 -6.91
N MET A 407 4.90 -11.86 -5.71
CA MET A 407 5.73 -12.38 -4.63
C MET A 407 5.16 -12.04 -3.25
N PRO A 408 5.56 -12.76 -2.18
CA PRO A 408 5.13 -12.44 -0.82
C PRO A 408 5.59 -11.04 -0.42
N VAL A 409 4.66 -10.24 0.11
CA VAL A 409 4.97 -8.90 0.64
C VAL A 409 4.33 -8.70 2.00
N LEU A 410 4.94 -7.84 2.80
CA LEU A 410 4.34 -7.28 4.01
C LEU A 410 4.78 -5.83 4.19
N GLU A 411 3.81 -4.96 4.32
CA GLU A 411 4.00 -3.62 4.84
C GLU A 411 3.34 -3.53 6.22
N THR A 412 4.07 -3.00 7.19
CA THR A 412 3.62 -2.88 8.58
C THR A 412 3.52 -1.42 8.96
N SER A 413 2.40 -1.02 9.58
CA SER A 413 2.25 0.35 10.05
C SER A 413 3.05 0.58 11.33
N ILE A 414 3.87 1.65 11.32
CA ILE A 414 4.63 2.13 12.47
C ILE A 414 4.02 3.45 12.96
N GLY A 415 3.87 3.60 14.27
CA GLY A 415 3.33 4.78 14.91
C GLY A 415 4.31 5.95 14.96
N GLY A 416 4.08 6.87 15.87
CA GLY A 416 4.92 8.06 16.09
C GLY A 416 4.45 9.29 15.35
N ILE A 417 3.28 9.26 14.73
CA ILE A 417 2.67 10.38 14.04
C ILE A 417 1.41 10.89 14.77
N THR A 418 1.02 12.12 14.47
CA THR A 418 -0.28 12.69 14.84
C THR A 418 -0.85 13.45 13.63
N GLY A 419 -2.15 13.73 13.69
CA GLY A 419 -2.88 14.32 12.56
C GLY A 419 -3.40 13.26 11.61
N THR A 420 -3.89 13.70 10.46
CA THR A 420 -4.50 12.87 9.43
C THR A 420 -3.54 12.69 8.27
N ALA A 421 -3.38 11.48 7.77
CA ALA A 421 -2.61 11.26 6.54
C ALA A 421 -3.13 12.14 5.40
N HIS A 422 -2.23 12.79 4.66
CA HIS A 422 -2.49 13.80 3.63
C HIS A 422 -3.14 15.09 4.15
N GLY A 423 -3.32 15.25 5.47
CA GLY A 423 -3.93 16.42 6.10
C GLY A 423 -2.92 17.51 6.45
N ALA A 424 -3.43 18.73 6.64
CA ALA A 424 -2.63 19.88 7.04
C ALA A 424 -2.10 19.79 8.49
N ASP A 425 -2.62 18.85 9.27
CA ASP A 425 -2.26 18.61 10.67
C ASP A 425 -1.30 17.41 10.86
N TYR A 426 -0.92 16.74 9.77
CA TYR A 426 0.01 15.62 9.82
C TYR A 426 1.39 16.06 10.31
N LYS A 427 1.95 15.31 11.23
CA LYS A 427 3.36 15.53 11.67
C LYS A 427 3.94 14.29 12.34
N ILE A 428 5.27 14.18 12.27
CA ILE A 428 6.04 13.27 13.12
C ILE A 428 6.02 13.84 14.55
N ALA A 429 5.37 13.14 15.47
CA ALA A 429 5.22 13.56 16.85
C ALA A 429 6.24 12.88 17.79
N ASP A 430 6.68 11.68 17.43
CA ASP A 430 7.71 10.93 18.15
C ASP A 430 8.71 10.32 17.14
N PRO A 431 9.86 10.98 16.89
CA PRO A 431 10.89 10.48 15.97
C PRO A 431 11.51 9.14 16.39
N ASP A 432 11.54 8.82 17.68
CA ASP A 432 12.04 7.51 18.16
C ASP A 432 11.14 6.37 17.72
N ILE A 433 9.83 6.59 17.73
CA ILE A 433 8.88 5.60 17.22
C ILE A 433 8.93 5.60 15.69
N ALA A 434 8.72 6.75 15.04
CA ALA A 434 8.55 6.80 13.59
C ALA A 434 9.81 6.34 12.83
N TYR A 435 11.00 6.72 13.27
CA TYR A 435 12.25 6.45 12.56
C TYR A 435 13.03 5.29 13.16
N VAL A 436 13.32 5.35 14.47
CA VAL A 436 14.26 4.40 15.10
C VAL A 436 13.61 3.04 15.37
N LEU A 437 12.38 3.01 15.87
CA LEU A 437 11.63 1.75 16.01
C LEU A 437 11.36 1.13 14.63
N GLY A 438 11.03 1.96 13.62
CA GLY A 438 10.89 1.51 12.24
C GLY A 438 12.17 0.83 11.72
N ALA A 439 13.35 1.43 11.96
CA ALA A 439 14.63 0.84 11.58
C ALA A 439 14.90 -0.50 12.29
N LYS A 440 14.66 -0.56 13.60
CA LYS A 440 14.78 -1.81 14.39
C LYS A 440 13.85 -2.90 13.88
N TYR A 441 12.62 -2.53 13.54
CA TYR A 441 11.63 -3.45 13.03
C TYR A 441 12.05 -4.01 11.66
N LEU A 442 12.38 -3.16 10.68
CA LEU A 442 12.80 -3.59 9.35
C LEU A 442 14.07 -4.47 9.40
N ALA A 443 15.08 -4.05 10.17
CA ALA A 443 16.30 -4.85 10.34
C ALA A 443 16.01 -6.21 10.98
N SER A 444 15.16 -6.26 12.01
CA SER A 444 14.78 -7.49 12.67
C SER A 444 13.99 -8.40 11.74
N MET A 445 13.07 -7.88 10.93
CA MET A 445 12.34 -8.66 9.92
C MET A 445 13.29 -9.26 8.88
N ALA A 446 14.20 -8.47 8.32
CA ALA A 446 15.17 -8.93 7.33
C ALA A 446 16.08 -10.05 7.91
N VAL A 447 16.54 -9.87 9.13
CA VAL A 447 17.38 -10.86 9.81
C VAL A 447 16.60 -12.14 10.11
N GLU A 448 15.38 -12.07 10.63
CA GLU A 448 14.54 -13.25 10.87
C GLU A 448 14.30 -14.08 9.61
N LEU A 449 14.16 -13.43 8.47
CA LEU A 449 13.92 -14.08 7.19
C LEU A 449 15.17 -14.80 6.64
N LEU A 450 16.37 -14.28 6.92
CA LEU A 450 17.62 -14.78 6.34
C LEU A 450 18.50 -15.60 7.33
N LEU A 451 18.15 -15.64 8.63
CA LEU A 451 18.79 -16.56 9.59
C LEU A 451 18.46 -18.02 9.28
N ASN A 452 19.28 -18.94 9.79
CA ASN A 452 19.08 -20.38 9.61
C ASN A 452 18.92 -20.77 8.13
N ASP A 453 19.87 -20.35 7.32
CA ASP A 453 19.85 -20.58 5.86
C ASP A 453 18.58 -20.09 5.16
N GLY A 454 17.93 -19.06 5.71
CA GLY A 454 16.70 -18.47 5.17
C GLY A 454 15.45 -19.34 5.35
N GLU A 455 15.39 -20.17 6.38
CA GLU A 455 14.29 -21.13 6.61
C GLU A 455 12.91 -20.46 6.61
N LYS A 456 12.76 -19.32 7.32
CA LYS A 456 11.48 -18.61 7.39
C LYS A 456 11.06 -18.03 6.04
N ALA A 457 11.99 -17.46 5.28
CA ALA A 457 11.70 -16.96 3.93
C ALA A 457 11.34 -18.10 2.97
N LYS A 458 12.11 -19.20 2.99
CA LYS A 458 11.80 -20.40 2.17
C LYS A 458 10.43 -20.97 2.50
N ALA A 459 10.00 -20.93 3.77
CA ALA A 459 8.68 -21.39 4.19
C ALA A 459 7.56 -20.47 3.62
N ALA A 460 7.74 -19.14 3.65
CA ALA A 460 6.81 -18.20 3.06
C ALA A 460 6.68 -18.43 1.53
N LEU A 461 7.81 -18.53 0.84
CA LEU A 461 7.85 -18.77 -0.61
C LEU A 461 7.15 -20.07 -1.02
N LYS A 462 7.30 -21.13 -0.24
CA LYS A 462 6.67 -22.45 -0.52
C LYS A 462 5.16 -22.42 -0.47
N GLU A 463 4.57 -21.60 0.38
CA GLU A 463 3.13 -21.53 0.60
C GLU A 463 2.45 -20.40 -0.20
N PHE A 464 3.24 -19.47 -0.74
CA PHE A 464 2.72 -18.36 -1.52
C PHE A 464 2.13 -18.82 -2.86
N THR A 465 0.98 -18.26 -3.18
CA THR A 465 0.34 -18.46 -4.49
C THR A 465 0.20 -17.10 -5.17
N PRO A 466 1.01 -16.80 -6.21
CA PRO A 466 0.93 -15.53 -6.91
C PRO A 466 -0.38 -15.40 -7.70
N LEU A 467 -0.87 -14.17 -7.84
CA LEU A 467 -2.01 -13.87 -8.71
C LEU A 467 -1.62 -14.07 -10.19
N PHE A 468 -0.40 -13.70 -10.57
CA PHE A 468 0.15 -13.89 -11.90
C PHE A 468 1.33 -14.85 -11.86
N LYS A 469 1.37 -15.80 -12.78
CA LYS A 469 2.43 -16.83 -12.86
C LYS A 469 3.77 -16.28 -13.34
N SER A 470 3.78 -15.07 -13.91
CA SER A 470 4.98 -14.42 -14.41
C SER A 470 4.84 -12.90 -14.48
N LYS A 471 5.98 -12.19 -14.51
CA LYS A 471 6.01 -10.74 -14.78
C LYS A 471 5.37 -10.39 -16.12
N GLN A 472 5.49 -11.25 -17.13
CA GLN A 472 4.89 -11.00 -18.44
C GLN A 472 3.36 -11.02 -18.36
N GLU A 473 2.78 -12.02 -17.69
CA GLU A 473 1.33 -12.10 -17.46
C GLU A 473 0.79 -10.89 -16.69
N TYR A 474 1.52 -10.46 -15.66
CA TYR A 474 1.22 -9.22 -14.94
C TYR A 474 1.20 -8.02 -15.88
N PHE A 475 2.27 -7.79 -16.65
CA PHE A 475 2.34 -6.65 -17.56
C PHE A 475 1.29 -6.70 -18.65
N ASP A 476 1.02 -7.87 -19.23
CA ASP A 476 -0.02 -8.06 -20.24
C ASP A 476 -1.43 -7.72 -19.67
N THR A 477 -1.64 -7.98 -18.39
CA THR A 477 -2.90 -7.66 -17.71
C THR A 477 -2.99 -6.16 -17.42
N VAL A 478 -1.95 -5.56 -16.84
CA VAL A 478 -1.93 -4.12 -16.52
C VAL A 478 -2.00 -3.27 -17.79
N ASP A 479 -1.36 -3.69 -18.88
CA ASP A 479 -1.44 -2.99 -20.17
C ASP A 479 -2.88 -2.94 -20.72
N LYS A 480 -3.73 -3.95 -20.46
CA LYS A 480 -5.14 -3.95 -20.84
C LYS A 480 -5.99 -2.95 -20.05
N LEU A 481 -5.49 -2.46 -18.90
CA LEU A 481 -6.17 -1.43 -18.10
C LEU A 481 -5.99 -0.02 -18.67
N PHE A 482 -5.01 0.21 -19.55
CA PHE A 482 -4.92 1.46 -20.33
C PHE A 482 -5.94 1.45 -21.46
N ARG A 483 -7.08 2.09 -21.25
CA ARG A 483 -8.19 2.03 -22.19
C ARG A 483 -8.81 3.39 -22.41
N LYS A 484 -9.15 3.71 -23.66
CA LYS A 484 -9.91 4.90 -24.01
C LYS A 484 -11.13 4.53 -24.84
N ARG A 485 -12.29 4.99 -24.43
CA ARG A 485 -13.58 4.71 -25.05
C ARG A 485 -14.35 5.99 -25.29
N SER A 486 -15.11 6.04 -26.38
CA SER A 486 -16.06 7.12 -26.67
C SER A 486 -17.47 6.54 -26.76
N LEU A 487 -18.37 7.04 -25.92
CA LEU A 487 -19.75 6.56 -25.77
C LEU A 487 -20.74 7.72 -26.01
N PRO A 488 -21.99 7.52 -26.44
CA PRO A 488 -22.76 6.30 -26.32
C PRO A 488 -22.60 5.35 -27.50
N GLN A 489 -22.54 4.08 -27.18
CA GLN A 489 -22.97 3.03 -28.09
C GLN A 489 -24.34 2.53 -27.58
N SER A 490 -25.23 2.17 -28.48
CA SER A 490 -26.61 1.72 -28.14
C SER A 490 -26.60 0.50 -27.20
N ASP A 491 -25.55 -0.30 -27.28
CA ASP A 491 -25.36 -1.51 -26.48
C ASP A 491 -24.00 -1.41 -25.78
N TYR A 492 -24.01 -0.90 -24.55
CA TYR A 492 -22.79 -0.88 -23.74
C TYR A 492 -22.51 -2.28 -23.23
N CYS A 493 -21.64 -3.01 -23.91
CA CYS A 493 -20.99 -4.22 -23.44
C CYS A 493 -19.47 -3.96 -23.46
N ASP A 494 -18.81 -4.20 -22.34
CA ASP A 494 -17.36 -4.10 -22.26
C ASP A 494 -16.76 -5.50 -22.35
N GLU A 495 -16.80 -6.07 -23.57
CA GLU A 495 -16.35 -7.44 -23.84
C GLU A 495 -14.92 -7.69 -23.35
N VAL A 496 -14.01 -6.70 -23.53
CA VAL A 496 -12.61 -6.84 -23.10
C VAL A 496 -12.49 -6.95 -21.58
N MET A 497 -13.29 -6.17 -20.83
CA MET A 497 -13.26 -6.22 -19.37
C MET A 497 -14.03 -7.43 -18.83
N GLU A 498 -15.12 -7.85 -19.48
CA GLU A 498 -15.86 -9.05 -19.15
C GLU A 498 -15.03 -10.31 -19.41
N ASP A 499 -14.25 -10.34 -20.50
CA ASP A 499 -13.29 -11.40 -20.77
C ASP A 499 -12.16 -11.41 -19.73
N LEU A 500 -11.58 -10.25 -19.41
CA LEU A 500 -10.54 -10.14 -18.38
C LEU A 500 -11.03 -10.62 -17.01
N ILE A 501 -12.26 -10.25 -16.61
CA ILE A 501 -12.86 -10.72 -15.36
C ILE A 501 -13.08 -12.24 -15.38
N ARG A 502 -13.50 -12.78 -16.50
CA ARG A 502 -13.69 -14.23 -16.68
C ARG A 502 -12.40 -15.02 -16.57
N ASP A 503 -11.31 -14.47 -17.11
CA ASP A 503 -9.98 -15.08 -17.06
C ASP A 503 -9.36 -15.02 -15.64
N LEU A 504 -9.84 -14.10 -14.78
CA LEU A 504 -9.38 -13.90 -13.41
C LEU A 504 -10.19 -14.65 -12.35
N CYS A 505 -11.38 -15.17 -12.70
CA CYS A 505 -12.24 -15.98 -11.82
C CYS A 505 -12.09 -17.47 -12.09
#